data_3d1bdb53a4966b2fdb53bb410e2a79db
#
_entry.id   3d1bdb53a4966b2fdb53bb410e2a79db
#
_cell.length_a   1.000
_cell.length_b   1.000
_cell.length_c   1.000
_cell.angle_alpha   90.00
_cell.angle_beta   90.00
_cell.angle_gamma   90.00
#
_symmetry.space_group_name_H-M   'P 1'
#
loop_
_entity.id
_entity.type
_entity.pdbx_description
1 polymer ?
#
loop_
_entity_poly.entity_id
_entity_poly.type
_entity_poly.pdbx_seq_one_letter_code
_entity_poly.pdbx_strand_id
1 'polypeptide(L)'
;VITLFESGDHKVVVFRDLTPKGIVQTNQAVIVHRDASLLIDAGGRAVFQRLLAEVARVVPAPRISYIFFSHQDPDVLGAAASWYVSVPESRILLPAVWLRFLPHVFPPDVALGERVVPIPDEGSTLNLAGCEIRFIPAHFLHSPGNFSVYDPCSRTLFSGDILASLPPPEEDRDFVEDFSTYLRYAEHFHRRYMASSKAVRAWLSRIEGLEIERVVPQHGPIIEGRDKVAAALEWLRELRCGVDLL
;
A
#
# COMPACT_ATOMS: atom_id res chain seq x y z
N VAL A 1 -11.84 1.42 11.04
CA VAL A 1 -12.12 1.86 9.65
C VAL A 1 -12.17 3.38 9.65
N ILE A 2 -11.38 4.01 8.79
CA ILE A 2 -11.18 5.46 8.74
C ILE A 2 -11.58 5.96 7.34
N THR A 3 -12.56 6.87 7.26
CA THR A 3 -12.77 7.65 6.02
C THR A 3 -11.71 8.75 6.00
N LEU A 4 -10.65 8.51 5.22
CA LEU A 4 -9.49 9.40 5.16
C LEU A 4 -9.75 10.65 4.31
N PHE A 5 -10.54 10.48 3.25
CA PHE A 5 -10.92 11.57 2.36
C PHE A 5 -12.31 11.30 1.76
N GLU A 6 -13.12 12.34 1.63
CA GLU A 6 -14.40 12.29 0.91
C GLU A 6 -14.71 13.66 0.33
N SER A 7 -14.87 13.73 -1.00
CA SER A 7 -15.25 14.95 -1.71
C SER A 7 -15.93 14.60 -3.04
N GLY A 8 -17.18 15.01 -3.20
CA GLY A 8 -18.00 14.65 -4.37
C GLY A 8 -18.09 13.14 -4.54
N ASP A 9 -17.72 12.66 -5.72
CA ASP A 9 -17.75 11.22 -6.07
C ASP A 9 -16.45 10.48 -5.73
N HIS A 10 -15.53 11.12 -4.99
CA HIS A 10 -14.24 10.52 -4.63
C HIS A 10 -14.13 10.28 -3.12
N LYS A 11 -13.79 9.03 -2.76
CA LYS A 11 -13.68 8.60 -1.37
C LYS A 11 -12.47 7.69 -1.18
N VAL A 12 -11.74 7.90 -0.09
CA VAL A 12 -10.65 7.04 0.36
C VAL A 12 -10.97 6.53 1.76
N VAL A 13 -10.96 5.21 1.92
CA VAL A 13 -11.17 4.54 3.21
C VAL A 13 -9.98 3.67 3.53
N VAL A 14 -9.46 3.79 4.75
CA VAL A 14 -8.38 2.97 5.28
C VAL A 14 -8.94 2.01 6.32
N PHE A 15 -8.58 0.74 6.19
CA PHE A 15 -8.94 -0.33 7.11
C PHE A 15 -7.73 -0.62 8.00
N ARG A 16 -7.86 -0.28 9.28
CA ARG A 16 -6.92 -0.60 10.35
C ARG A 16 -7.58 -1.53 11.37
N ASP A 17 -6.81 -2.11 12.25
CA ASP A 17 -7.28 -2.96 13.37
C ASP A 17 -8.02 -4.24 12.94
N LEU A 18 -7.83 -4.67 11.69
CA LEU A 18 -8.37 -5.94 11.20
C LEU A 18 -7.47 -7.12 11.50
N THR A 19 -6.19 -6.87 11.77
CA THR A 19 -5.20 -7.90 12.06
C THR A 19 -5.45 -8.52 13.44
N PRO A 20 -5.45 -9.84 13.59
CA PRO A 20 -5.58 -10.49 14.89
C PRO A 20 -4.44 -10.10 15.85
N LYS A 21 -4.72 -10.10 17.14
CA LYS A 21 -3.71 -9.85 18.18
C LYS A 21 -2.51 -10.81 18.04
N GLY A 22 -1.30 -10.28 18.23
CA GLY A 22 -0.06 -11.05 18.15
C GLY A 22 0.53 -11.19 16.75
N ILE A 23 -0.10 -10.59 15.74
CA ILE A 23 0.39 -10.50 14.37
C ILE A 23 0.66 -9.02 14.06
N VAL A 24 1.64 -8.74 13.21
CA VAL A 24 1.97 -7.37 12.81
C VAL A 24 0.74 -6.70 12.17
N GLN A 25 0.38 -5.53 12.69
CA GLN A 25 -0.73 -4.71 12.19
C GLN A 25 -0.46 -4.27 10.75
N THR A 26 -1.47 -4.41 9.89
CA THR A 26 -1.41 -3.99 8.48
C THR A 26 -2.54 -3.05 8.14
N ASN A 27 -2.25 -2.09 7.28
CA ASN A 27 -3.22 -1.15 6.72
C ASN A 27 -3.61 -1.60 5.31
N GLN A 28 -4.91 -1.62 5.03
CA GLN A 28 -5.46 -1.79 3.69
C GLN A 28 -6.26 -0.54 3.35
N ALA A 29 -6.43 -0.24 2.07
CA ALA A 29 -7.21 0.92 1.67
C ALA A 29 -8.06 0.64 0.44
N VAL A 30 -9.18 1.35 0.32
CA VAL A 30 -9.97 1.39 -0.90
C VAL A 30 -10.16 2.82 -1.36
N ILE A 31 -9.87 3.07 -2.64
CA ILE A 31 -10.22 4.27 -3.34
C ILE A 31 -11.51 3.97 -4.13
N VAL A 32 -12.51 4.79 -3.94
CA VAL A 32 -13.75 4.77 -4.72
C VAL A 32 -13.86 6.09 -5.48
N HIS A 33 -14.00 6.01 -6.79
CA HIS A 33 -14.26 7.19 -7.62
C HIS A 33 -15.38 6.88 -8.60
N ARG A 34 -16.52 7.57 -8.44
CA ARG A 34 -17.73 7.31 -9.20
C ARG A 34 -18.17 5.84 -9.12
N ASP A 35 -18.14 5.12 -10.25
CA ASP A 35 -18.54 3.72 -10.37
C ASP A 35 -17.37 2.72 -10.33
N ALA A 36 -16.14 3.19 -10.19
CA ALA A 36 -14.94 2.38 -10.13
C ALA A 36 -14.30 2.39 -8.74
N SER A 37 -13.57 1.32 -8.42
CA SER A 37 -12.84 1.23 -7.17
C SER A 37 -11.50 0.49 -7.32
N LEU A 38 -10.54 0.85 -6.46
CA LEU A 38 -9.23 0.22 -6.33
C LEU A 38 -9.00 -0.15 -4.87
N LEU A 39 -8.92 -1.45 -4.58
CA LEU A 39 -8.48 -1.97 -3.28
C LEU A 39 -6.95 -2.09 -3.30
N ILE A 40 -6.29 -1.51 -2.31
CA ILE A 40 -4.81 -1.45 -2.21
C ILE A 40 -4.36 -2.36 -1.08
N ASP A 41 -3.38 -3.22 -1.38
CA ASP A 41 -2.74 -4.16 -0.47
C ASP A 41 -3.77 -4.98 0.32
N ALA A 42 -4.51 -5.78 -0.40
CA ALA A 42 -5.72 -6.49 0.08
C ALA A 42 -5.45 -7.55 1.17
N GLY A 43 -4.26 -7.55 1.74
CA GLY A 43 -3.89 -8.23 2.97
C GLY A 43 -3.57 -9.72 2.83
N GLY A 44 -3.05 -10.25 3.92
CA GLY A 44 -2.78 -11.67 4.10
C GLY A 44 -4.04 -12.47 4.47
N ARG A 45 -3.88 -13.79 4.57
CA ARG A 45 -4.96 -14.71 4.94
C ARG A 45 -5.61 -14.38 6.29
N ALA A 46 -4.84 -13.84 7.23
CA ALA A 46 -5.31 -13.53 8.58
C ALA A 46 -6.38 -12.42 8.61
N VAL A 47 -6.35 -11.50 7.65
CA VAL A 47 -7.29 -10.35 7.59
C VAL A 47 -8.39 -10.53 6.55
N PHE A 48 -8.25 -11.46 5.61
CA PHE A 48 -9.10 -11.57 4.42
C PHE A 48 -10.60 -11.51 4.72
N GLN A 49 -11.11 -12.36 5.61
CA GLN A 49 -12.56 -12.43 5.86
C GLN A 49 -13.11 -11.14 6.47
N ARG A 50 -12.35 -10.54 7.40
CA ARG A 50 -12.73 -9.28 8.04
C ARG A 50 -12.67 -8.14 7.04
N LEU A 51 -11.60 -8.08 6.25
CA LEU A 51 -11.43 -7.06 5.22
C LEU A 51 -12.52 -7.14 4.16
N LEU A 52 -12.85 -8.33 3.66
CA LEU A 52 -13.93 -8.53 2.70
C LEU A 52 -15.27 -8.00 3.24
N ALA A 53 -15.57 -8.28 4.51
CA ALA A 53 -16.79 -7.79 5.16
C ALA A 53 -16.80 -6.26 5.32
N GLU A 54 -15.68 -5.66 5.70
CA GLU A 54 -15.57 -4.20 5.86
C GLU A 54 -15.56 -3.47 4.50
N VAL A 55 -14.85 -4.00 3.51
CA VAL A 55 -14.86 -3.44 2.15
C VAL A 55 -16.28 -3.48 1.56
N ALA A 56 -17.02 -4.57 1.77
CA ALA A 56 -18.40 -4.71 1.28
C ALA A 56 -19.38 -3.67 1.85
N ARG A 57 -19.07 -3.05 3.00
CA ARG A 57 -19.84 -1.94 3.58
C ARG A 57 -19.57 -0.60 2.87
N VAL A 58 -18.41 -0.49 2.22
CA VAL A 58 -17.99 0.73 1.49
C VAL A 58 -18.32 0.60 0.01
N VAL A 59 -17.97 -0.55 -0.56
CA VAL A 59 -18.14 -0.88 -1.98
C VAL A 59 -18.68 -2.30 -2.11
N PRO A 60 -19.85 -2.50 -2.72
CA PRO A 60 -20.35 -3.86 -2.97
C PRO A 60 -19.34 -4.70 -3.75
N ALA A 61 -19.15 -5.97 -3.36
CA ALA A 61 -18.14 -6.84 -3.94
C ALA A 61 -18.12 -6.87 -5.50
N PRO A 62 -19.26 -6.92 -6.21
CA PRO A 62 -19.26 -6.88 -7.68
C PRO A 62 -18.77 -5.54 -8.28
N ARG A 63 -18.65 -4.50 -7.48
CA ARG A 63 -18.16 -3.16 -7.89
C ARG A 63 -16.70 -2.92 -7.54
N ILE A 64 -15.98 -3.89 -6.98
CA ILE A 64 -14.53 -3.83 -6.82
C ILE A 64 -13.89 -4.02 -8.19
N SER A 65 -13.44 -2.94 -8.82
CA SER A 65 -12.94 -2.95 -10.19
C SER A 65 -11.51 -3.49 -10.26
N TYR A 66 -10.68 -3.10 -9.29
CA TYR A 66 -9.26 -3.40 -9.26
C TYR A 66 -8.81 -3.77 -7.84
N ILE A 67 -7.87 -4.72 -7.75
CA ILE A 67 -7.15 -5.06 -6.52
C ILE A 67 -5.66 -4.97 -6.83
N PHE A 68 -4.96 -4.12 -6.11
CA PHE A 68 -3.52 -3.93 -6.28
C PHE A 68 -2.75 -4.52 -5.11
N PHE A 69 -1.62 -5.14 -5.43
CA PHE A 69 -0.64 -5.64 -4.47
C PHE A 69 0.71 -4.97 -4.74
N SER A 70 1.23 -4.24 -3.76
CA SER A 70 2.45 -3.44 -3.89
C SER A 70 3.71 -4.29 -4.03
N HIS A 71 3.76 -5.43 -3.32
CA HIS A 71 4.88 -6.36 -3.33
C HIS A 71 4.45 -7.78 -2.90
N GLN A 72 5.41 -8.70 -2.75
CA GLN A 72 5.15 -10.14 -2.62
C GLN A 72 4.95 -10.65 -1.19
N ASP A 73 5.03 -9.81 -0.17
CA ASP A 73 5.01 -10.27 1.21
C ASP A 73 3.68 -10.95 1.59
N PRO A 74 3.70 -11.92 2.52
CA PRO A 74 2.51 -12.70 2.86
C PRO A 74 1.35 -11.90 3.40
N ASP A 75 1.61 -10.77 4.06
CA ASP A 75 0.62 -9.86 4.61
C ASP A 75 0.07 -8.87 3.57
N VAL A 76 0.69 -8.80 2.40
CA VAL A 76 0.21 -8.08 1.21
C VAL A 76 -0.48 -9.03 0.24
N LEU A 77 0.24 -10.05 -0.25
CA LEU A 77 -0.20 -10.93 -1.36
C LEU A 77 -0.86 -12.23 -0.89
N GLY A 78 -0.75 -12.58 0.40
CA GLY A 78 -1.12 -13.91 0.89
C GLY A 78 -2.59 -14.30 0.73
N ALA A 79 -3.51 -13.34 0.55
CA ALA A 79 -4.92 -13.60 0.28
C ALA A 79 -5.31 -13.40 -1.20
N ALA A 80 -4.37 -13.19 -2.11
CA ALA A 80 -4.66 -12.88 -3.52
C ALA A 80 -5.56 -13.93 -4.19
N ALA A 81 -5.33 -15.21 -3.96
CA ALA A 81 -6.17 -16.27 -4.48
C ALA A 81 -7.61 -16.22 -3.95
N SER A 82 -7.78 -15.89 -2.65
CA SER A 82 -9.10 -15.75 -2.04
C SER A 82 -9.86 -14.56 -2.64
N TRP A 83 -9.18 -13.43 -2.84
CA TRP A 83 -9.75 -12.26 -3.53
C TRP A 83 -10.13 -12.58 -4.98
N TYR A 84 -9.25 -13.25 -5.72
CA TYR A 84 -9.49 -13.63 -7.10
C TYR A 84 -10.78 -14.45 -7.27
N VAL A 85 -11.05 -15.36 -6.33
CA VAL A 85 -12.28 -16.19 -6.35
C VAL A 85 -13.50 -15.41 -5.87
N SER A 86 -13.35 -14.58 -4.83
CA SER A 86 -14.48 -13.89 -4.17
C SER A 86 -15.02 -12.70 -4.96
N VAL A 87 -14.19 -12.08 -5.81
CA VAL A 87 -14.58 -10.93 -6.65
C VAL A 87 -14.23 -11.18 -8.12
N PRO A 88 -14.98 -12.04 -8.80
CA PRO A 88 -14.63 -12.55 -10.13
C PRO A 88 -14.57 -11.46 -11.22
N GLU A 89 -15.21 -10.32 -11.02
CA GLU A 89 -15.21 -9.22 -11.99
C GLU A 89 -13.98 -8.29 -11.85
N SER A 90 -13.24 -8.38 -10.73
CA SER A 90 -12.08 -7.53 -10.49
C SER A 90 -10.87 -7.93 -11.32
N ARG A 91 -10.02 -6.95 -11.65
CA ARG A 91 -8.68 -7.17 -12.18
C ARG A 91 -7.66 -7.08 -11.06
N ILE A 92 -6.68 -7.97 -11.07
CA ILE A 92 -5.56 -7.97 -10.12
C ILE A 92 -4.37 -7.29 -10.76
N LEU A 93 -3.89 -6.24 -10.12
CA LEU A 93 -2.72 -5.46 -10.51
C LEU A 93 -1.57 -5.82 -9.58
N LEU A 94 -0.41 -6.14 -10.13
CA LEU A 94 0.80 -6.41 -9.33
C LEU A 94 2.06 -6.16 -10.16
N PRO A 95 3.22 -5.95 -9.52
CA PRO A 95 4.47 -5.76 -10.25
C PRO A 95 4.81 -6.95 -11.13
N ALA A 96 5.21 -6.70 -12.38
CA ALA A 96 5.48 -7.74 -13.40
C ALA A 96 6.52 -8.77 -12.95
N VAL A 97 7.50 -8.34 -12.15
CA VAL A 97 8.56 -9.23 -11.62
C VAL A 97 8.02 -10.40 -10.79
N TRP A 98 6.84 -10.27 -10.18
CA TRP A 98 6.23 -11.30 -9.34
C TRP A 98 5.33 -12.28 -10.09
N LEU A 99 4.96 -12.02 -11.35
CA LEU A 99 4.06 -12.89 -12.13
C LEU A 99 4.47 -14.35 -12.13
N ARG A 100 5.77 -14.64 -12.34
CA ARG A 100 6.28 -16.01 -12.41
C ARG A 100 6.15 -16.79 -11.09
N PHE A 101 5.92 -16.08 -9.97
CA PHE A 101 5.76 -16.67 -8.64
C PHE A 101 4.30 -16.84 -8.23
N LEU A 102 3.35 -16.26 -8.95
CA LEU A 102 1.92 -16.38 -8.64
C LEU A 102 1.42 -17.83 -8.59
N PRO A 103 1.91 -18.78 -9.42
CA PRO A 103 1.51 -20.18 -9.30
C PRO A 103 1.77 -20.83 -7.93
N HIS A 104 2.66 -20.24 -7.10
CA HIS A 104 2.86 -20.67 -5.72
C HIS A 104 1.83 -20.10 -4.73
N VAL A 105 1.10 -19.06 -5.12
CA VAL A 105 0.08 -18.41 -4.29
C VAL A 105 -1.33 -18.91 -4.66
N PHE A 106 -1.54 -19.22 -5.93
CA PHE A 106 -2.82 -19.67 -6.45
C PHE A 106 -2.91 -21.20 -6.51
N PRO A 107 -4.10 -21.78 -6.29
CA PRO A 107 -4.30 -23.21 -6.52
C PRO A 107 -3.93 -23.61 -7.95
N PRO A 108 -3.36 -24.82 -8.17
CA PRO A 108 -2.87 -25.25 -9.49
C PRO A 108 -3.93 -25.30 -10.60
N ASP A 109 -5.19 -25.41 -10.24
CA ASP A 109 -6.35 -25.48 -11.15
C ASP A 109 -6.91 -24.09 -11.51
N VAL A 110 -6.36 -23.02 -10.91
CA VAL A 110 -6.78 -21.64 -11.21
C VAL A 110 -5.99 -21.10 -12.39
N ALA A 111 -6.67 -20.94 -13.54
CA ALA A 111 -6.11 -20.21 -14.66
C ALA A 111 -6.11 -18.71 -14.35
N LEU A 112 -4.94 -18.08 -14.27
CA LEU A 112 -4.79 -16.66 -13.92
C LEU A 112 -5.39 -15.71 -14.98
N GLY A 113 -5.38 -16.11 -16.26
CA GLY A 113 -6.08 -15.44 -17.35
C GLY A 113 -5.76 -13.94 -17.50
N GLU A 114 -6.61 -13.24 -18.26
CA GLU A 114 -6.47 -11.81 -18.55
C GLU A 114 -6.83 -10.88 -17.37
N ARG A 115 -7.32 -11.44 -16.27
CA ARG A 115 -7.66 -10.68 -15.06
C ARG A 115 -6.43 -10.24 -14.27
N VAL A 116 -5.28 -10.89 -14.47
CA VAL A 116 -4.02 -10.51 -13.85
C VAL A 116 -3.28 -9.57 -14.78
N VAL A 117 -3.15 -8.33 -14.38
CA VAL A 117 -2.55 -7.26 -15.17
C VAL A 117 -1.21 -6.86 -14.53
N PRO A 118 -0.10 -7.14 -15.21
CA PRO A 118 1.23 -6.76 -14.70
C PRO A 118 1.47 -5.26 -14.80
N ILE A 119 2.05 -4.70 -13.74
CA ILE A 119 2.59 -3.34 -13.77
C ILE A 119 4.06 -3.42 -14.18
N PRO A 120 4.47 -2.74 -15.26
CA PRO A 120 5.86 -2.74 -15.72
C PRO A 120 6.79 -2.02 -14.73
N ASP A 121 8.08 -2.33 -14.77
CA ASP A 121 9.08 -1.80 -13.83
C ASP A 121 9.20 -0.26 -13.86
N GLU A 122 8.84 0.35 -14.98
CA GLU A 122 8.82 1.82 -15.15
C GLU A 122 7.63 2.48 -14.44
N GLY A 123 6.68 1.71 -13.98
CA GLY A 123 5.42 2.22 -13.43
C GLY A 123 4.33 2.33 -14.48
N SER A 124 3.16 2.73 -14.04
CA SER A 124 2.00 2.94 -14.92
C SER A 124 0.99 3.89 -14.29
N THR A 125 0.00 4.26 -15.07
CA THR A 125 -1.17 5.04 -14.62
C THR A 125 -2.44 4.26 -14.89
N LEU A 126 -3.35 4.25 -13.93
CA LEU A 126 -4.69 3.69 -14.04
C LEU A 126 -5.71 4.82 -14.08
N ASN A 127 -6.49 4.89 -15.15
CA ASN A 127 -7.65 5.77 -15.19
C ASN A 127 -8.81 5.12 -14.41
N LEU A 128 -9.01 5.59 -13.18
CA LEU A 128 -10.10 5.16 -12.31
C LEU A 128 -11.31 6.08 -12.52
N ALA A 129 -12.11 5.81 -13.55
CA ALA A 129 -13.30 6.60 -13.93
C ALA A 129 -13.05 8.13 -14.07
N GLY A 130 -11.82 8.52 -14.47
CA GLY A 130 -11.39 9.91 -14.65
C GLY A 130 -10.39 10.43 -13.61
N CYS A 131 -10.14 9.68 -12.52
CA CYS A 131 -9.03 9.95 -11.60
C CYS A 131 -7.80 9.13 -12.01
N GLU A 132 -6.67 9.80 -12.28
CA GLU A 132 -5.42 9.22 -12.80
C GLU A 132 -4.54 8.70 -11.67
N ILE A 133 -4.81 7.49 -11.18
CA ILE A 133 -4.01 6.83 -10.13
C ILE A 133 -2.65 6.44 -10.70
N ARG A 134 -1.57 6.78 -10.01
CA ARG A 134 -0.21 6.48 -10.45
C ARG A 134 0.42 5.36 -9.63
N PHE A 135 0.95 4.34 -10.32
CA PHE A 135 1.78 3.30 -9.72
C PHE A 135 3.25 3.71 -9.91
N ILE A 136 3.90 4.06 -8.81
CA ILE A 136 5.23 4.66 -8.76
C ILE A 136 6.25 3.60 -8.34
N PRO A 137 7.28 3.29 -9.16
CA PRO A 137 8.29 2.32 -8.79
C PRO A 137 9.02 2.70 -7.51
N ALA A 138 9.03 1.78 -6.55
CA ALA A 138 9.70 1.88 -5.26
C ALA A 138 10.65 0.69 -5.06
N HIS A 139 11.33 0.29 -6.14
CA HIS A 139 12.17 -0.89 -6.18
C HIS A 139 13.23 -0.87 -5.09
N PHE A 140 13.40 -2.03 -4.45
CA PHE A 140 14.32 -2.25 -3.33
C PHE A 140 13.96 -1.50 -2.02
N LEU A 141 12.70 -1.03 -1.90
CA LEU A 141 12.15 -0.40 -0.69
C LEU A 141 10.87 -1.13 -0.22
N HIS A 142 10.91 -2.29 0.50
CA HIS A 142 12.10 -3.14 0.74
C HIS A 142 12.22 -4.25 -0.31
N SER A 143 11.18 -4.53 -1.03
CA SER A 143 11.15 -5.57 -2.07
C SER A 143 11.78 -5.10 -3.39
N PRO A 144 12.43 -6.00 -4.16
CA PRO A 144 12.95 -5.66 -5.49
C PRO A 144 11.91 -5.10 -6.45
N GLY A 145 10.65 -5.48 -6.32
CA GLY A 145 9.55 -5.05 -7.20
C GLY A 145 8.46 -4.30 -6.44
N ASN A 146 8.82 -3.51 -5.43
CA ASN A 146 7.85 -2.71 -4.69
C ASN A 146 7.34 -1.50 -5.50
N PHE A 147 6.09 -1.12 -5.26
CA PHE A 147 5.44 0.07 -5.83
C PHE A 147 4.67 0.85 -4.76
N SER A 148 4.70 2.16 -4.88
CA SER A 148 3.78 3.06 -4.19
C SER A 148 2.63 3.44 -5.11
N VAL A 149 1.48 3.80 -4.53
CA VAL A 149 0.31 4.31 -5.28
C VAL A 149 0.06 5.76 -4.89
N TYR A 150 -0.05 6.63 -5.87
CA TYR A 150 -0.43 8.03 -5.64
C TYR A 150 -1.81 8.32 -6.21
N ASP A 151 -2.68 8.81 -5.35
CA ASP A 151 -4.01 9.30 -5.70
C ASP A 151 -4.01 10.84 -5.72
N PRO A 152 -4.03 11.45 -6.93
CA PRO A 152 -4.00 12.91 -7.06
C PRO A 152 -5.31 13.58 -6.61
N CYS A 153 -6.43 12.84 -6.62
CA CYS A 153 -7.74 13.40 -6.26
C CYS A 153 -7.84 13.65 -4.76
N SER A 154 -7.24 12.79 -3.94
CA SER A 154 -7.15 12.96 -2.49
C SER A 154 -5.78 13.46 -2.01
N ARG A 155 -4.78 13.56 -2.90
CA ARG A 155 -3.38 13.86 -2.57
C ARG A 155 -2.79 12.90 -1.56
N THR A 156 -3.15 11.63 -1.68
CA THR A 156 -2.72 10.55 -0.78
C THR A 156 -1.71 9.66 -1.47
N LEU A 157 -0.59 9.38 -0.78
CA LEU A 157 0.43 8.42 -1.18
C LEU A 157 0.30 7.17 -0.31
N PHE A 158 -0.01 6.04 -0.93
CA PHE A 158 0.07 4.72 -0.30
C PHE A 158 1.46 4.18 -0.58
N SER A 159 2.30 4.12 0.44
CA SER A 159 3.73 3.97 0.27
C SER A 159 4.22 2.52 0.36
N GLY A 160 3.33 1.55 0.61
CA GLY A 160 3.76 0.20 0.97
C GLY A 160 4.56 0.26 2.27
N ASP A 161 5.68 -0.45 2.33
CA ASP A 161 6.52 -0.49 3.53
C ASP A 161 7.41 0.73 3.74
N ILE A 162 7.43 1.65 2.80
CA ILE A 162 8.14 2.92 3.00
C ILE A 162 7.36 3.74 4.03
N LEU A 163 8.05 4.25 5.03
CA LEU A 163 7.44 4.89 6.19
C LEU A 163 6.59 3.94 7.04
N ALA A 164 6.81 2.63 6.98
CA ALA A 164 6.23 1.70 7.93
C ALA A 164 6.80 1.93 9.33
N SER A 165 5.97 1.79 10.35
CA SER A 165 6.41 1.78 11.74
C SER A 165 5.70 0.68 12.52
N LEU A 166 6.37 0.12 13.52
CA LEU A 166 5.90 -1.05 14.26
C LEU A 166 5.80 -0.72 15.75
N PRO A 167 4.89 0.18 16.16
CA PRO A 167 4.67 0.46 17.57
C PRO A 167 4.05 -0.74 18.28
N PRO A 168 4.24 -0.89 19.59
CA PRO A 168 3.49 -1.85 20.37
C PRO A 168 1.99 -1.46 20.38
N PRO A 169 1.07 -2.41 20.59
CA PRO A 169 -0.37 -2.16 20.44
C PRO A 169 -0.91 -1.01 21.30
N GLU A 170 -0.33 -0.79 22.47
CA GLU A 170 -0.73 0.29 23.39
C GLU A 170 -0.30 1.68 22.92
N GLU A 171 0.70 1.76 22.05
CA GLU A 171 1.20 3.02 21.46
C GLU A 171 0.77 3.19 20.00
N ASP A 172 0.13 2.20 19.38
CA ASP A 172 -0.41 2.32 18.03
C ASP A 172 -1.57 3.33 17.99
N ARG A 173 -1.50 4.26 17.07
CA ARG A 173 -2.49 5.32 16.85
C ARG A 173 -2.90 5.34 15.39
N ASP A 174 -4.07 5.89 15.10
CA ASP A 174 -4.54 6.04 13.72
C ASP A 174 -3.68 7.02 12.93
N PHE A 175 -3.24 8.08 13.58
CA PHE A 175 -2.44 9.14 12.96
C PHE A 175 -1.17 9.42 13.75
N VAL A 176 -0.13 9.86 13.03
CA VAL A 176 1.10 10.37 13.66
C VAL A 176 0.80 11.68 14.38
N GLU A 177 0.86 11.65 15.68
CA GLU A 177 0.72 12.84 16.53
C GLU A 177 2.07 13.56 16.66
N ASP A 178 3.09 12.83 17.10
CA ASP A 178 4.47 13.29 17.24
C ASP A 178 5.42 12.48 16.37
N PHE A 179 6.14 13.17 15.49
CA PHE A 179 7.04 12.53 14.54
C PHE A 179 8.26 11.89 15.21
N SER A 180 8.74 12.45 16.32
CA SER A 180 9.88 11.87 17.03
C SER A 180 9.54 10.52 17.68
N THR A 181 8.34 10.39 18.22
CA THR A 181 7.81 9.13 18.75
C THR A 181 7.62 8.11 17.62
N TYR A 182 7.06 8.54 16.50
CA TYR A 182 6.92 7.69 15.32
C TYR A 182 8.26 7.12 14.84
N LEU A 183 9.31 7.92 14.79
CA LEU A 183 10.64 7.52 14.33
C LEU A 183 11.25 6.39 15.17
N ARG A 184 10.98 6.33 16.48
CA ARG A 184 11.45 5.22 17.34
C ARG A 184 11.03 3.85 16.82
N TYR A 185 9.86 3.77 16.18
CA TYR A 185 9.29 2.53 15.67
C TYR A 185 9.48 2.34 14.16
N ALA A 186 9.89 3.38 13.45
CA ALA A 186 10.14 3.35 12.01
C ALA A 186 11.62 3.14 11.67
N GLU A 187 12.57 3.77 12.41
CA GLU A 187 13.97 3.83 12.03
C GLU A 187 14.64 2.45 11.92
N HIS A 188 14.43 1.60 12.93
CA HIS A 188 15.07 0.27 12.95
C HIS A 188 14.63 -0.59 11.76
N PHE A 189 13.34 -0.55 11.43
CA PHE A 189 12.78 -1.24 10.26
C PHE A 189 13.45 -0.73 8.97
N HIS A 190 13.47 0.57 8.74
CA HIS A 190 14.03 1.14 7.51
C HIS A 190 15.53 0.90 7.38
N ARG A 191 16.29 1.04 8.46
CA ARG A 191 17.73 0.75 8.43
C ARG A 191 18.03 -0.69 8.07
N ARG A 192 17.17 -1.63 8.46
CA ARG A 192 17.39 -3.07 8.22
C ARG A 192 16.85 -3.54 6.88
N TYR A 193 15.65 -3.08 6.50
CA TYR A 193 14.91 -3.67 5.37
C TYR A 193 15.06 -2.88 4.06
N MET A 194 15.27 -1.57 4.07
CA MET A 194 15.54 -0.82 2.85
C MET A 194 16.92 -1.16 2.31
N ALA A 195 17.03 -1.44 1.00
CA ALA A 195 18.27 -1.97 0.44
C ALA A 195 19.44 -0.99 0.51
N SER A 196 19.20 0.31 0.27
CA SER A 196 20.22 1.35 0.33
C SER A 196 19.63 2.76 0.30
N SER A 197 20.38 3.74 0.78
CA SER A 197 20.06 5.16 0.66
C SER A 197 19.94 5.59 -0.82
N LYS A 198 20.64 4.93 -1.75
CA LYS A 198 20.50 5.17 -3.19
C LYS A 198 19.10 4.82 -3.68
N ALA A 199 18.54 3.68 -3.25
CA ALA A 199 17.18 3.28 -3.60
C ALA A 199 16.15 4.27 -3.01
N VAL A 200 16.33 4.71 -1.77
CA VAL A 200 15.49 5.73 -1.14
C VAL A 200 15.49 7.03 -1.94
N ARG A 201 16.68 7.56 -2.28
CA ARG A 201 16.78 8.79 -3.09
C ARG A 201 16.18 8.65 -4.48
N ALA A 202 16.31 7.48 -5.11
CA ALA A 202 15.69 7.22 -6.40
C ALA A 202 14.17 7.26 -6.34
N TRP A 203 13.57 6.74 -5.27
CA TRP A 203 12.12 6.83 -5.06
C TRP A 203 11.69 8.26 -4.73
N LEU A 204 12.40 8.97 -3.86
CA LEU A 204 12.12 10.38 -3.53
C LEU A 204 12.12 11.26 -4.80
N SER A 205 13.04 11.03 -5.75
CA SER A 205 13.05 11.79 -7.01
C SER A 205 11.83 11.50 -7.89
N ARG A 206 11.21 10.32 -7.80
CA ARG A 206 9.99 9.98 -8.55
C ARG A 206 8.73 10.64 -8.01
N ILE A 207 8.71 10.94 -6.72
CA ILE A 207 7.58 11.61 -6.07
C ILE A 207 7.79 13.13 -5.95
N GLU A 208 8.95 13.63 -6.37
CA GLU A 208 9.26 15.07 -6.39
C GLU A 208 8.21 15.82 -7.23
N GLY A 209 7.71 16.93 -6.69
CA GLY A 209 6.67 17.73 -7.32
C GLY A 209 5.24 17.21 -7.18
N LEU A 210 5.02 16.05 -6.54
CA LEU A 210 3.67 15.63 -6.18
C LEU A 210 3.16 16.41 -4.97
N GLU A 211 1.91 16.82 -5.03
CA GLU A 211 1.23 17.42 -3.87
C GLU A 211 0.75 16.29 -2.93
N ILE A 212 1.55 15.96 -1.92
CA ILE A 212 1.22 14.91 -0.95
C ILE A 212 0.77 15.56 0.35
N GLU A 213 -0.48 15.30 0.74
CA GLU A 213 -1.06 15.74 2.01
C GLU A 213 -1.12 14.64 3.05
N ARG A 214 -1.12 13.36 2.58
CA ARG A 214 -1.20 12.17 3.42
C ARG A 214 -0.31 11.07 2.89
N VAL A 215 0.31 10.34 3.82
CA VAL A 215 0.98 9.07 3.50
C VAL A 215 0.34 7.97 4.32
N VAL A 216 -0.07 6.90 3.65
CA VAL A 216 -0.61 5.69 4.27
C VAL A 216 0.41 4.57 4.07
N PRO A 217 1.23 4.26 5.08
CA PRO A 217 2.15 3.12 5.01
C PRO A 217 1.40 1.80 5.24
N GLN A 218 2.01 0.69 4.84
CA GLN A 218 1.49 -0.67 5.08
C GLN A 218 1.34 -0.98 6.58
N HIS A 219 2.23 -0.44 7.43
CA HIS A 219 2.25 -0.66 8.86
C HIS A 219 2.33 0.65 9.63
N GLY A 220 1.62 0.70 10.77
CA GLY A 220 1.64 1.83 11.69
C GLY A 220 0.70 2.99 11.31
N PRO A 221 0.83 4.14 11.97
CA PRO A 221 -0.09 5.27 11.83
C PRO A 221 0.05 5.99 10.50
N ILE A 222 -1.05 6.62 10.08
CA ILE A 222 -1.14 7.48 8.90
C ILE A 222 -0.40 8.80 9.20
N ILE A 223 0.42 9.24 8.26
CA ILE A 223 1.07 10.56 8.33
C ILE A 223 0.16 11.55 7.60
N GLU A 224 -0.48 12.43 8.35
CA GLU A 224 -1.41 13.44 7.80
C GLU A 224 -0.91 14.85 8.09
N GLY A 225 -0.97 15.70 7.06
CA GLY A 225 -0.53 17.09 7.09
C GLY A 225 0.80 17.30 6.36
N ARG A 226 0.86 18.38 5.57
CA ARG A 226 2.02 18.69 4.70
C ARG A 226 3.33 18.80 5.48
N ASP A 227 3.28 19.38 6.68
CA ASP A 227 4.49 19.55 7.51
C ASP A 227 5.04 18.20 7.98
N LYS A 228 4.17 17.28 8.42
CA LYS A 228 4.58 15.94 8.85
C LYS A 228 5.06 15.10 7.67
N VAL A 229 4.39 15.19 6.51
CA VAL A 229 4.83 14.54 5.28
C VAL A 229 6.20 15.06 4.87
N ALA A 230 6.42 16.38 4.88
CA ALA A 230 7.71 16.97 4.55
C ALA A 230 8.82 16.49 5.52
N ALA A 231 8.54 16.46 6.81
CA ALA A 231 9.48 15.95 7.82
C ALA A 231 9.83 14.46 7.58
N ALA A 232 8.83 13.64 7.21
CA ALA A 232 9.04 12.23 6.92
C ALA A 232 9.90 12.01 5.66
N LEU A 233 9.66 12.78 4.60
CA LEU A 233 10.44 12.70 3.36
C LEU A 233 11.87 13.24 3.56
N GLU A 234 12.06 14.26 4.38
CA GLU A 234 13.40 14.78 4.73
C GLU A 234 14.18 13.76 5.56
N TRP A 235 13.56 13.13 6.56
CA TRP A 235 14.19 12.05 7.30
C TRP A 235 14.65 10.91 6.38
N LEU A 236 13.81 10.49 5.42
CA LEU A 236 14.19 9.47 4.43
C LEU A 236 15.37 9.91 3.56
N ARG A 237 15.49 11.19 3.21
CA ARG A 237 16.58 11.72 2.39
C ARG A 237 17.94 11.53 3.06
N GLU A 238 17.98 11.66 4.38
CA GLU A 238 19.20 11.54 5.19
C GLU A 238 19.45 10.10 5.69
N LEU A 239 18.47 9.21 5.53
CA LEU A 239 18.55 7.85 6.05
C LEU A 239 19.71 7.07 5.43
N ARG A 240 20.55 6.49 6.30
CA ARG A 240 21.50 5.44 5.92
C ARG A 240 20.90 4.09 6.25
N CYS A 241 20.83 3.19 5.26
CA CYS A 241 20.12 1.92 5.41
C CYS A 241 20.72 0.82 4.55
N GLY A 242 20.37 -0.43 4.88
CA GLY A 242 20.75 -1.61 4.13
C GLY A 242 22.27 -1.75 3.98
N VAL A 243 22.70 -1.94 2.74
CA VAL A 243 24.13 -2.16 2.42
C VAL A 243 25.02 -0.95 2.72
N ASP A 244 24.45 0.24 2.90
CA ASP A 244 25.26 1.43 3.25
C ASP A 244 25.68 1.44 4.74
N LEU A 245 25.23 0.45 5.51
CA LEU A 245 25.61 0.26 6.91
C LEU A 245 26.70 -0.82 7.12
N LEU A 246 27.08 -1.50 6.03
CA LEU A 246 28.16 -2.49 6.02
C LEU A 246 29.52 -1.80 5.81
#